data_2e0c8a2a07c1ba4e4aa057f55905a485
#
_entry.id   2e0c8a2a07c1ba4e4aa057f55905a485
#
_cell.length_a   1.000
_cell.length_b   1.000
_cell.length_c   1.000
_cell.angle_alpha   90.00
_cell.angle_beta   90.00
_cell.angle_gamma   90.00
#
_symmetry.space_group_name_H-M   'P 1'
#
loop_
_entity.id
_entity.type
_entity.pdbx_description
1 polymer ?
#
loop_
_entity_poly.entity_id
_entity_poly.type
_entity_poly.pdbx_seq_one_letter_code
_entity_poly.pdbx_strand_id
1 'polypeptide(L)'
;MHDFGIYDILSKTSGVILTEPLGYRSFMNLIFGCKFVITDSGGIQEETTYLKIPCLTLRPNTERPITLTEGTNKLSTLEKIETDLQEVLLRKPKEPPLFWDGETSIRILRNIKENF
;
A
#
# COMPACT_ATOMS: atom_id res chain seq x y z
N MET A 1 -19.78 -0.93 -7.06
CA MET A 1 -19.67 0.53 -6.85
C MET A 1 -20.75 1.34 -7.57
N HIS A 2 -21.52 0.74 -8.42
CA HIS A 2 -22.62 1.46 -9.07
C HIS A 2 -23.93 1.46 -8.28
N ASP A 3 -23.98 0.68 -7.19
CA ASP A 3 -25.16 0.56 -6.37
C ASP A 3 -25.31 1.76 -5.42
N PHE A 4 -26.55 2.04 -5.02
CA PHE A 4 -26.89 3.04 -3.99
C PHE A 4 -26.55 4.49 -4.38
N GLY A 5 -26.27 4.78 -5.64
CA GLY A 5 -25.93 6.14 -6.09
C GLY A 5 -24.56 6.64 -5.64
N ILE A 6 -23.73 5.78 -5.02
CA ILE A 6 -22.41 6.18 -4.55
C ILE A 6 -21.52 6.65 -5.70
N TYR A 7 -21.58 5.96 -6.84
CA TYR A 7 -20.80 6.35 -8.01
C TYR A 7 -21.14 7.77 -8.45
N ASP A 8 -22.45 8.10 -8.52
CA ASP A 8 -22.87 9.44 -8.91
C ASP A 8 -22.42 10.51 -7.91
N ILE A 9 -22.51 10.22 -6.61
CA ILE A 9 -22.05 11.14 -5.57
C ILE A 9 -20.57 11.40 -5.72
N LEU A 10 -19.77 10.36 -5.88
CA LEU A 10 -18.32 10.50 -6.01
C LEU A 10 -17.92 11.22 -7.29
N SER A 11 -18.58 10.92 -8.40
CA SER A 11 -18.26 11.56 -9.68
C SER A 11 -18.54 13.07 -9.68
N LYS A 12 -19.44 13.53 -8.83
CA LYS A 12 -19.80 14.95 -8.70
C LYS A 12 -19.02 15.65 -7.58
N THR A 13 -18.28 14.90 -6.79
CA THR A 13 -17.53 15.49 -5.67
C THR A 13 -16.24 16.12 -6.19
N SER A 14 -16.05 17.41 -5.84
CA SER A 14 -14.84 18.13 -6.22
C SER A 14 -13.60 17.47 -5.60
N GLY A 15 -12.55 17.34 -6.40
CA GLY A 15 -11.29 16.75 -5.94
C GLY A 15 -11.25 15.23 -6.01
N VAL A 16 -12.34 14.58 -6.42
CA VAL A 16 -12.38 13.13 -6.58
C VAL A 16 -12.34 12.79 -8.09
N ILE A 17 -11.44 11.91 -8.46
CA ILE A 17 -11.29 11.41 -9.83
C ILE A 17 -11.57 9.92 -9.82
N LEU A 18 -12.63 9.50 -10.53
CA LEU A 18 -12.94 8.08 -10.67
C LEU A 18 -12.35 7.58 -11.99
N THR A 19 -11.73 6.42 -11.95
CA THR A 19 -11.12 5.82 -13.14
C THR A 19 -11.59 4.38 -13.29
N GLU A 20 -11.55 3.90 -14.54
CA GLU A 20 -11.63 2.47 -14.79
C GLU A 20 -10.38 1.78 -14.23
N PRO A 21 -10.41 0.45 -14.01
CA PRO A 21 -9.22 -0.25 -13.54
C PRO A 21 -8.03 0.05 -14.44
N LEU A 22 -6.91 0.43 -13.82
CA LEU A 22 -5.69 0.80 -14.53
C LEU A 22 -4.79 -0.42 -14.70
N GLY A 23 -4.00 -0.43 -15.79
CA GLY A 23 -2.93 -1.40 -15.93
C GLY A 23 -1.87 -1.19 -14.87
N TYR A 24 -1.03 -2.21 -14.63
CA TYR A 24 -0.04 -2.18 -13.55
C TYR A 24 0.88 -0.97 -13.60
N ARG A 25 1.41 -0.64 -14.78
CA ARG A 25 2.33 0.50 -14.93
C ARG A 25 1.66 1.84 -14.60
N SER A 26 0.46 2.06 -15.12
CA SER A 26 -0.28 3.30 -14.86
C SER A 26 -0.62 3.43 -13.38
N PHE A 27 -1.04 2.33 -12.78
CA PHE A 27 -1.37 2.29 -11.36
C PHE A 27 -0.14 2.57 -10.49
N MET A 28 0.99 1.95 -10.80
CA MET A 28 2.22 2.17 -10.06
C MET A 28 2.74 3.59 -10.21
N ASN A 29 2.56 4.21 -11.38
CA ASN A 29 2.92 5.61 -11.55
C ASN A 29 2.11 6.53 -10.64
N LEU A 30 0.81 6.24 -10.47
CA LEU A 30 0.00 6.99 -9.51
C LEU A 30 0.48 6.82 -8.09
N ILE A 31 0.75 5.58 -7.69
CA ILE A 31 1.24 5.29 -6.33
C ILE A 31 2.56 6.00 -6.09
N PHE A 32 3.46 5.99 -7.05
CA PHE A 32 4.76 6.61 -6.92
C PHE A 32 4.69 8.10 -6.59
N GLY A 33 3.67 8.79 -7.11
CA GLY A 33 3.51 10.22 -6.90
C GLY A 33 2.53 10.60 -5.79
N CYS A 34 1.89 9.65 -5.13
CA CYS A 34 0.88 9.98 -4.14
C CYS A 34 1.49 10.24 -2.75
N LYS A 35 0.72 10.92 -1.90
CA LYS A 35 1.13 11.22 -0.52
C LYS A 35 0.81 10.08 0.44
N PHE A 36 -0.23 9.34 0.17
CA PHE A 36 -0.64 8.19 0.96
C PHE A 36 -1.59 7.32 0.15
N VAL A 37 -1.83 6.10 0.63
CA VAL A 37 -2.74 5.15 0.01
C VAL A 37 -3.70 4.63 1.08
N ILE A 38 -4.97 4.50 0.72
CA ILE A 38 -5.98 3.82 1.52
C ILE A 38 -6.48 2.64 0.70
N THR A 39 -6.39 1.44 1.24
CA THR A 39 -6.70 0.23 0.47
C THR A 39 -7.16 -0.90 1.38
N ASP A 40 -7.74 -1.94 0.79
CA ASP A 40 -7.97 -3.22 1.45
C ASP A 40 -7.15 -4.35 0.82
N SER A 41 -6.25 -4.02 -0.10
CA SER A 41 -5.46 -4.98 -0.86
C SER A 41 -4.15 -5.35 -0.18
N GLY A 42 -3.82 -6.65 -0.13
CA GLY A 42 -2.57 -7.11 0.46
C GLY A 42 -1.32 -6.74 -0.34
N GLY A 43 -1.39 -6.82 -1.67
CA GLY A 43 -0.24 -6.51 -2.53
C GLY A 43 0.21 -5.06 -2.45
N ILE A 44 -0.75 -4.14 -2.32
CA ILE A 44 -0.44 -2.71 -2.20
C ILE A 44 0.36 -2.42 -0.93
N GLN A 45 0.12 -3.15 0.14
CA GLN A 45 0.84 -2.96 1.40
C GLN A 45 2.34 -3.18 1.25
N GLU A 46 2.74 -4.16 0.46
CA GLU A 46 4.15 -4.42 0.20
C GLU A 46 4.77 -3.33 -0.68
N GLU A 47 4.06 -2.92 -1.72
CA GLU A 47 4.54 -1.90 -2.63
C GLU A 47 4.73 -0.55 -1.94
N THR A 48 3.76 -0.13 -1.11
CA THR A 48 3.87 1.13 -0.38
C THR A 48 4.97 1.08 0.68
N THR A 49 5.19 -0.08 1.30
CA THR A 49 6.30 -0.26 2.24
C THR A 49 7.64 -0.08 1.54
N TYR A 50 7.82 -0.70 0.39
CA TYR A 50 9.05 -0.57 -0.38
C TYR A 50 9.29 0.87 -0.84
N LEU A 51 8.24 1.55 -1.28
CA LEU A 51 8.33 2.92 -1.79
C LEU A 51 8.31 3.97 -0.68
N LYS A 52 8.17 3.56 0.57
CA LYS A 52 8.11 4.45 1.74
C LYS A 52 6.90 5.38 1.71
N ILE A 53 5.79 4.92 1.16
CA ILE A 53 4.54 5.68 1.06
C ILE A 53 3.61 5.28 2.20
N PRO A 54 3.07 6.23 2.98
CA PRO A 54 2.12 5.91 4.04
C PRO A 54 0.90 5.16 3.51
N CYS A 55 0.49 4.11 4.21
CA CYS A 55 -0.62 3.27 3.79
C CYS A 55 -1.55 2.96 4.96
N LEU A 56 -2.84 3.11 4.72
CA LEU A 56 -3.88 2.63 5.64
C LEU A 56 -4.60 1.45 4.99
N THR A 57 -4.69 0.35 5.71
CA THR A 57 -5.39 -0.84 5.26
C THR A 57 -6.70 -0.98 6.02
N LEU A 58 -7.82 -0.91 5.32
CA LEU A 58 -9.15 -0.98 5.93
C LEU A 58 -9.55 -2.45 6.14
N ARG A 59 -8.84 -3.11 7.06
CA ARG A 59 -9.06 -4.52 7.40
C ARG A 59 -8.75 -4.74 8.88
N PRO A 60 -9.40 -5.73 9.52
CA PRO A 60 -9.09 -6.08 10.91
C PRO A 60 -7.73 -6.79 11.05
N ASN A 61 -7.21 -7.37 9.97
CA ASN A 61 -5.93 -8.09 9.98
C ASN A 61 -5.25 -7.98 8.62
N THR A 62 -4.03 -8.48 8.54
CA THR A 62 -3.28 -8.53 7.26
C THR A 62 -2.49 -9.83 7.18
N GLU A 63 -2.33 -10.35 5.97
CA GLU A 63 -1.42 -11.46 5.64
C GLU A 63 0.03 -10.97 5.54
N ARG A 64 0.26 -9.67 5.69
CA ARG A 64 1.58 -9.04 5.53
C ARG A 64 2.00 -8.29 6.80
N PRO A 65 2.14 -9.00 7.95
CA PRO A 65 2.42 -8.31 9.22
C PRO A 65 3.73 -7.52 9.20
N ILE A 66 4.68 -7.90 8.37
CA ILE A 66 5.95 -7.16 8.26
C ILE A 66 5.73 -5.71 7.80
N THR A 67 4.68 -5.44 7.02
CA THR A 67 4.37 -4.07 6.59
C THR A 67 3.89 -3.20 7.74
N LEU A 68 3.36 -3.79 8.80
CA LEU A 68 2.94 -3.06 10.01
C LEU A 68 4.12 -2.77 10.94
N THR A 69 5.00 -3.75 11.13
CA THR A 69 6.09 -3.65 12.10
C THR A 69 7.32 -2.96 11.53
N GLU A 70 7.63 -3.20 10.27
CA GLU A 70 8.82 -2.65 9.61
C GLU A 70 8.50 -1.76 8.42
N GLY A 71 7.22 -1.54 8.11
CA GLY A 71 6.80 -0.79 6.94
C GLY A 71 5.97 0.43 7.28
N THR A 72 5.28 0.93 6.27
CA THR A 72 4.50 2.16 6.33
C THR A 72 3.01 1.92 6.56
N ASN A 73 2.61 0.64 6.68
CA ASN A 73 1.21 0.26 6.74
C ASN A 73 0.65 0.35 8.16
N LYS A 74 -0.63 0.70 8.26
CA LYS A 74 -1.40 0.65 9.49
C LYS A 74 -2.78 0.11 9.19
N LEU A 75 -3.26 -0.83 10.01
CA LEU A 75 -4.65 -1.29 9.93
C LEU A 75 -5.56 -0.22 10.51
N SER A 76 -6.69 0.02 9.84
CA SER A 76 -7.62 1.07 10.24
C SER A 76 -9.06 0.64 10.01
N THR A 77 -9.99 1.46 10.47
CA THR A 77 -11.43 1.31 10.25
C THR A 77 -11.98 2.61 9.70
N LEU A 78 -13.22 2.56 9.18
CA LEU A 78 -13.86 3.77 8.66
C LEU A 78 -14.04 4.84 9.77
N GLU A 79 -14.27 4.41 11.01
CA GLU A 79 -14.46 5.33 12.14
C GLU A 79 -13.17 6.03 12.56
N LYS A 80 -12.02 5.39 12.34
CA LYS A 80 -10.72 5.90 12.79
C LYS A 80 -9.85 6.42 11.66
N ILE A 81 -10.38 6.46 10.44
CA ILE A 81 -9.58 6.74 9.26
C ILE A 81 -8.85 8.09 9.34
N GLU A 82 -9.51 9.12 9.81
CA GLU A 82 -8.89 10.46 9.91
C GLU A 82 -7.75 10.49 10.91
N THR A 83 -7.99 9.95 12.11
CA THR A 83 -6.97 9.91 13.17
C THR A 83 -5.77 9.07 12.75
N ASP A 84 -6.04 7.90 12.18
CA ASP A 84 -4.99 6.99 11.74
C ASP A 84 -4.20 7.55 10.56
N LEU A 85 -4.86 8.27 9.67
CA LEU A 85 -4.18 8.92 8.55
C LEU A 85 -3.21 9.99 9.04
N GLN A 86 -3.63 10.81 9.98
CA GLN A 86 -2.74 11.83 10.57
C GLN A 86 -1.53 11.17 11.22
N GLU A 87 -1.73 10.06 11.91
CA GLU A 87 -0.65 9.32 12.54
C GLU A 87 0.38 8.83 11.52
N VAL A 88 -0.08 8.16 10.45
CA VAL A 88 0.86 7.62 9.45
C VAL A 88 1.56 8.71 8.66
N LEU A 89 0.91 9.84 8.43
CA LEU A 89 1.54 10.97 7.74
C LEU A 89 2.64 11.63 8.57
N LEU A 90 2.56 11.53 9.90
CA LEU A 90 3.57 12.09 10.81
C LEU A 90 4.73 11.12 11.08
N ARG A 91 4.59 9.86 10.71
CA ARG A 91 5.66 8.88 10.90
C ARG A 91 6.84 9.19 9.98
N LYS A 92 8.03 8.96 10.48
CA LYS A 92 9.23 9.02 9.64
C LYS A 92 9.26 7.81 8.71
N PRO A 93 9.64 7.98 7.44
CA PRO A 93 9.81 6.85 6.55
C PRO A 93 10.82 5.86 7.13
N LYS A 94 10.48 4.57 7.05
CA LYS A 94 11.36 3.48 7.47
C LYS A 94 12.03 2.89 6.23
N GLU A 95 13.24 2.38 6.41
CA GLU A 95 13.88 1.63 5.35
C GLU A 95 13.07 0.35 5.05
N PRO A 96 13.06 -0.11 3.79
CA PRO A 96 12.39 -1.37 3.46
C PRO A 96 12.95 -2.53 4.31
N PRO A 97 12.12 -3.56 4.59
CA PRO A 97 12.58 -4.71 5.34
C PRO A 97 13.83 -5.34 4.74
N LEU A 98 14.61 -6.00 5.59
CA LEU A 98 15.82 -6.69 5.17
C LEU A 98 15.52 -7.64 4.01
N PHE A 99 16.41 -7.64 3.00
CA PHE A 99 16.29 -8.42 1.77
C PHE A 99 15.26 -7.93 0.75
N TRP A 100 14.61 -6.79 1.00
CA TRP A 100 13.71 -6.17 0.03
C TRP A 100 14.50 -5.23 -0.91
N ASP A 101 15.49 -5.78 -1.59
CA ASP A 101 16.42 -5.01 -2.42
C ASP A 101 16.41 -5.41 -3.90
N GLY A 102 15.50 -6.32 -4.28
CA GLY A 102 15.41 -6.78 -5.66
C GLY A 102 16.39 -7.89 -6.01
N GLU A 103 17.19 -8.37 -5.05
CA GLU A 103 18.24 -9.37 -5.30
C GLU A 103 17.92 -10.76 -4.76
N THR A 104 16.64 -11.01 -4.43
CA THR A 104 16.22 -12.29 -3.86
C THR A 104 16.54 -13.48 -4.77
N SER A 105 16.32 -13.31 -6.09
CA SER A 105 16.61 -14.40 -7.04
C SER A 105 18.09 -14.75 -7.06
N ILE A 106 18.97 -13.77 -6.94
CA ILE A 106 20.42 -13.99 -6.90
C ILE A 106 20.79 -14.74 -5.63
N ARG A 107 20.22 -14.38 -4.49
CA ARG A 107 20.46 -15.08 -3.23
C ARG A 107 19.98 -16.52 -3.27
N ILE A 108 18.82 -16.76 -3.87
CA ILE A 108 18.27 -18.13 -4.02
C ILE A 108 19.20 -18.97 -4.90
N LEU A 109 19.64 -18.44 -6.04
CA LEU A 109 20.56 -19.16 -6.93
C LEU A 109 21.87 -19.48 -6.24
N ARG A 110 22.43 -18.55 -5.49
CA ARG A 110 23.67 -18.75 -4.75
C ARG A 110 23.51 -19.85 -3.71
N ASN A 111 22.41 -19.84 -2.97
CA ASN A 111 22.12 -20.85 -1.96
C ASN A 111 22.00 -22.24 -2.58
N ILE A 112 21.33 -22.35 -3.73
CA ILE A 112 21.19 -23.62 -4.45
C ILE A 112 22.57 -24.14 -4.88
N LYS A 113 23.44 -23.27 -5.43
CA LYS A 113 24.78 -23.67 -5.86
C LYS A 113 25.65 -24.14 -4.72
N GLU A 114 25.53 -23.55 -3.53
CA GLU A 114 26.36 -23.87 -2.38
C GLU A 114 25.88 -25.14 -1.66
N ASN A 115 24.59 -25.48 -1.72
CA ASN A 115 23.99 -26.55 -0.92
C ASN A 115 23.50 -27.74 -1.74
N PHE A 116 23.54 -27.66 -3.04
CA PHE A 116 23.11 -28.74 -3.94
C PHE A 116 24.17 -28.94 -5.06
#